data_384b562384727976c90932275b7ebdb0
#
_entry.id   384b562384727976c90932275b7ebdb0
#
_cell.length_a   1.000
_cell.length_b   1.000
_cell.length_c   1.000
_cell.angle_alpha   90.00
_cell.angle_beta   90.00
_cell.angle_gamma   90.00
#
_symmetry.space_group_name_H-M   'P 1'
#
loop_
_entity.id
_entity.type
_entity.pdbx_description
1 polymer ?
#
loop_
_entity_poly.entity_id
_entity_poly.type
_entity_poly.pdbx_seq_one_letter_code
_entity_poly.pdbx_strand_id
1 'polypeptide(L)'
;MRPFRIRRFIGDIETNEDYMPFIHDLMKNGNCVSGTTYASIVGGQTANTEYEFLTGNSMAFLPKGTVAFQLYLRHAMPSLVTELKSEGYTGNSATHLQKARNYNRDKAYPLLGFDKFYDYTNMIVPFVKMRNNATDQCTYDNITHDYEQQRKSTDAPYFGYTMTIQNHSSYDVPFDNFDDKRIVVENADATDLGYYLSLIKYSDEMFENLINYYKNTDEPTVIFLTGDHQPRIHDESMDSITNGEWRNWNDEEMMRRYEVPFLIWANYDIDKKTVEKTSMNYLQTILMETIDGELTGFQKFQQDLQKEIPVLTSNGYWGADGKFYSVDDKNSPYYDLIQEYAMLQYNDMTDYKNRVEDFFELKQ
;
A
#
# COMPACT_ATOMS: atom_id res chain seq x y z
N MET A 1 4.47 29.00 17.56
CA MET A 1 4.42 28.30 16.25
C MET A 1 2.95 28.18 15.87
N ARG A 2 2.59 28.22 14.58
CA ARG A 2 1.21 27.88 14.22
C ARG A 2 1.11 26.35 14.18
N PRO A 3 0.07 25.74 14.77
CA PRO A 3 -0.12 24.29 14.72
C PRO A 3 -0.23 23.80 13.27
N PHE A 4 0.32 22.63 13.01
CA PHE A 4 0.19 21.99 11.70
C PHE A 4 -1.21 21.37 11.58
N ARG A 5 -1.98 21.76 10.57
CA ARG A 5 -3.36 21.28 10.37
C ARG A 5 -3.44 20.23 9.29
N ILE A 6 -4.00 19.09 9.63
CA ILE A 6 -4.28 18.01 8.68
C ILE A 6 -5.79 17.98 8.43
N ARG A 7 -6.21 18.45 7.27
CA ARG A 7 -7.63 18.52 6.91
C ARG A 7 -8.22 17.22 6.33
N ARG A 8 -7.40 16.20 6.06
CA ARG A 8 -7.81 14.98 5.33
C ARG A 8 -7.72 13.69 6.16
N PHE A 9 -7.19 13.72 7.35
CA PHE A 9 -7.25 12.59 8.24
C PHE A 9 -8.70 12.40 8.73
N ILE A 10 -8.98 11.41 9.54
CA ILE A 10 -10.31 11.06 10.06
C ILE A 10 -11.10 12.28 10.58
N GLY A 11 -10.41 13.34 11.02
CA GLY A 11 -10.97 14.61 11.51
C GLY A 11 -9.97 15.76 11.36
N ASP A 12 -10.38 16.97 11.74
CA ASP A 12 -9.48 18.13 11.80
C ASP A 12 -8.55 17.99 13.02
N ILE A 13 -7.33 17.49 12.81
CA ILE A 13 -6.30 17.38 13.84
C ILE A 13 -5.28 18.50 13.70
N GLU A 14 -4.91 19.08 14.84
CA GLU A 14 -3.79 20.01 14.96
C GLU A 14 -2.68 19.32 15.76
N THR A 15 -1.45 19.32 15.22
CA THR A 15 -0.29 18.73 15.87
C THR A 15 0.78 19.79 16.13
N ASN A 16 1.65 19.52 17.12
CA ASN A 16 2.76 20.42 17.49
C ASN A 16 3.74 20.67 16.33
N GLU A 17 3.95 19.69 15.43
CA GLU A 17 4.77 19.80 14.22
C GLU A 17 4.24 18.87 13.12
N ASP A 18 4.78 19.01 11.90
CA ASP A 18 4.48 18.07 10.80
C ASP A 18 5.03 16.68 11.12
N TYR A 19 4.19 15.66 11.00
CA TYR A 19 4.54 14.27 11.31
C TYR A 19 5.13 13.51 10.11
N MET A 20 5.08 14.06 8.88
CA MET A 20 5.70 13.50 7.66
C MET A 20 6.32 14.60 6.78
N PRO A 21 7.21 15.47 7.29
CA PRO A 21 7.67 16.63 6.55
C PRO A 21 8.41 16.28 5.26
N PHE A 22 9.18 15.20 5.25
CA PHE A 22 9.92 14.76 4.06
C PHE A 22 8.96 14.25 2.98
N ILE A 23 8.03 13.35 3.32
CA ILE A 23 7.04 12.81 2.37
C ILE A 23 6.14 13.94 1.86
N HIS A 24 5.68 14.85 2.72
CA HIS A 24 4.87 16.00 2.30
C HIS A 24 5.62 16.94 1.34
N ASP A 25 6.90 17.19 1.58
CA ASP A 25 7.72 17.99 0.66
C ASP A 25 7.95 17.24 -0.65
N LEU A 26 8.25 15.94 -0.59
CA LEU A 26 8.45 15.11 -1.76
C LEU A 26 7.19 15.06 -2.65
N MET A 27 6.01 14.88 -2.07
CA MET A 27 4.73 14.88 -2.78
C MET A 27 4.42 16.24 -3.42
N LYS A 28 4.84 17.34 -2.81
CA LYS A 28 4.58 18.70 -3.28
C LYS A 28 5.58 19.18 -4.32
N ASN A 29 6.86 18.92 -4.10
CA ASN A 29 7.97 19.54 -4.84
C ASN A 29 8.85 18.50 -5.55
N GLY A 30 8.74 17.22 -5.21
CA GLY A 30 9.60 16.16 -5.70
C GLY A 30 9.34 15.73 -7.13
N ASN A 31 10.19 14.84 -7.61
CA ASN A 31 10.03 14.14 -8.88
C ASN A 31 9.20 12.88 -8.64
N CYS A 32 7.89 13.04 -8.53
CA CYS A 32 7.00 11.93 -8.17
C CYS A 32 5.60 12.04 -8.80
N VAL A 33 4.96 10.87 -8.95
CA VAL A 33 3.50 10.73 -9.02
C VAL A 33 3.01 10.50 -7.61
N SER A 34 1.99 11.21 -7.15
CA SER A 34 1.49 11.06 -5.78
C SER A 34 0.00 11.28 -5.69
N GLY A 35 -0.60 10.85 -4.59
CA GLY A 35 -2.03 11.04 -4.39
C GLY A 35 -2.59 10.35 -3.17
N THR A 36 -3.91 10.20 -3.19
CA THR A 36 -4.69 9.48 -2.19
C THR A 36 -5.23 8.19 -2.78
N THR A 37 -5.01 7.09 -2.09
CA THR A 37 -5.61 5.79 -2.42
C THR A 37 -6.51 5.30 -1.31
N TYR A 38 -7.47 4.46 -1.65
CA TYR A 38 -8.40 3.86 -0.72
C TYR A 38 -8.08 2.37 -0.56
N ALA A 39 -7.77 1.98 0.68
CA ALA A 39 -7.64 0.57 1.05
C ALA A 39 -9.02 -0.06 1.27
N SER A 40 -9.13 -1.37 1.18
CA SER A 40 -10.37 -2.10 1.50
C SER A 40 -10.50 -2.43 3.00
N ILE A 41 -9.52 -2.08 3.82
CA ILE A 41 -9.40 -2.49 5.23
C ILE A 41 -8.97 -1.33 6.14
N VAL A 42 -9.21 -1.47 7.44
CA VAL A 42 -8.76 -0.56 8.51
C VAL A 42 -8.24 -1.36 9.69
N GLY A 43 -7.09 -0.97 10.25
CA GLY A 43 -6.57 -1.46 11.51
C GLY A 43 -6.14 -2.92 11.56
N GLY A 44 -5.85 -3.52 10.39
CA GLY A 44 -5.36 -4.89 10.27
C GLY A 44 -5.73 -5.55 8.95
N GLN A 45 -5.40 -6.84 8.80
CA GLN A 45 -5.56 -7.61 7.55
C GLN A 45 -4.70 -7.08 6.39
N THR A 46 -3.53 -6.54 6.67
CA THR A 46 -2.55 -5.98 5.71
C THR A 46 -2.38 -6.81 4.43
N ALA A 47 -2.43 -8.15 4.54
CA ALA A 47 -2.34 -9.06 3.38
C ALA A 47 -3.42 -8.82 2.31
N ASN A 48 -4.53 -8.18 2.64
CA ASN A 48 -5.55 -7.82 1.65
C ASN A 48 -5.11 -6.64 0.78
N THR A 49 -4.46 -5.64 1.38
CA THR A 49 -3.84 -4.53 0.64
C THR A 49 -2.70 -5.04 -0.26
N GLU A 50 -1.86 -5.95 0.27
CA GLU A 50 -0.81 -6.61 -0.52
C GLU A 50 -1.40 -7.36 -1.72
N TYR A 51 -2.49 -8.09 -1.50
CA TYR A 51 -3.19 -8.82 -2.56
C TYR A 51 -3.72 -7.87 -3.63
N GLU A 52 -4.43 -6.79 -3.25
CA GLU A 52 -4.96 -5.82 -4.21
C GLU A 52 -3.84 -5.17 -5.03
N PHE A 53 -2.76 -4.74 -4.38
CA PHE A 53 -1.62 -4.11 -5.07
C PHE A 53 -0.87 -5.07 -5.98
N LEU A 54 -0.52 -6.27 -5.49
CA LEU A 54 0.33 -7.20 -6.24
C LEU A 54 -0.38 -7.88 -7.41
N THR A 55 -1.72 -8.02 -7.35
CA THR A 55 -2.47 -8.76 -8.37
C THR A 55 -3.39 -7.89 -9.23
N GLY A 56 -3.68 -6.66 -8.79
CA GLY A 56 -4.71 -5.83 -9.40
C GLY A 56 -6.14 -6.32 -9.15
N ASN A 57 -6.35 -7.42 -8.47
CA ASN A 57 -7.67 -7.89 -8.05
C ASN A 57 -8.21 -7.05 -6.89
N SER A 58 -9.51 -7.09 -6.63
CA SER A 58 -10.13 -6.28 -5.58
C SER A 58 -10.77 -7.13 -4.49
N MET A 59 -10.65 -6.68 -3.24
CA MET A 59 -11.41 -7.23 -2.11
C MET A 59 -12.93 -7.01 -2.23
N ALA A 60 -13.38 -6.14 -3.13
CA ALA A 60 -14.79 -5.88 -3.41
C ALA A 60 -15.60 -7.14 -3.78
N PHE A 61 -14.94 -8.12 -4.39
CA PHE A 61 -15.56 -9.36 -4.87
C PHE A 61 -15.32 -10.56 -3.96
N LEU A 62 -14.73 -10.34 -2.78
CA LEU A 62 -14.51 -11.39 -1.79
C LEU A 62 -15.41 -11.18 -0.55
N PRO A 63 -15.82 -12.25 0.13
CA PRO A 63 -16.64 -12.13 1.33
C PRO A 63 -15.95 -11.26 2.40
N LYS A 64 -16.70 -10.36 3.03
CA LYS A 64 -16.21 -9.47 4.08
C LYS A 64 -15.52 -10.26 5.21
N GLY A 65 -14.41 -9.73 5.72
CA GLY A 65 -13.64 -10.34 6.80
C GLY A 65 -12.71 -11.47 6.37
N THR A 66 -12.60 -11.77 5.08
CA THR A 66 -11.64 -12.76 4.58
C THR A 66 -10.24 -12.17 4.44
N VAL A 67 -9.24 -13.04 4.48
CA VAL A 67 -7.86 -12.73 4.13
C VAL A 67 -7.51 -13.51 2.86
N ALA A 68 -7.29 -12.78 1.75
CA ALA A 68 -7.12 -13.35 0.42
C ALA A 68 -5.99 -14.38 0.38
N PHE A 69 -4.83 -14.11 0.94
CA PHE A 69 -3.69 -15.03 1.01
C PHE A 69 -3.99 -16.33 1.76
N GLN A 70 -4.90 -16.30 2.73
CA GLN A 70 -5.23 -17.48 3.52
C GLN A 70 -6.30 -18.36 2.87
N LEU A 71 -7.26 -17.75 2.17
CA LEU A 71 -8.44 -18.44 1.70
C LEU A 71 -8.49 -18.66 0.19
N TYR A 72 -7.94 -17.74 -0.60
CA TYR A 72 -8.12 -17.73 -2.04
C TYR A 72 -6.85 -17.96 -2.85
N LEU A 73 -5.70 -17.48 -2.41
CA LEU A 73 -4.43 -17.71 -3.10
C LEU A 73 -3.95 -19.16 -2.88
N ARG A 74 -4.39 -20.06 -3.77
CA ARG A 74 -4.15 -21.51 -3.71
C ARG A 74 -3.25 -22.03 -4.81
N HIS A 75 -3.05 -21.27 -5.87
CA HIS A 75 -2.30 -21.61 -7.07
C HIS A 75 -1.45 -20.39 -7.45
N ALA A 76 -0.44 -20.62 -8.31
CA ALA A 76 0.28 -19.52 -8.93
C ALA A 76 -0.70 -18.66 -9.74
N MET A 77 -0.55 -17.35 -9.61
CA MET A 77 -1.39 -16.41 -10.33
C MET A 77 -0.56 -15.23 -10.84
N PRO A 78 -0.98 -14.60 -11.95
CA PRO A 78 -0.40 -13.39 -12.48
C PRO A 78 -0.30 -12.31 -11.39
N SER A 79 0.79 -11.58 -11.41
CA SER A 79 1.06 -10.52 -10.45
C SER A 79 2.06 -9.53 -11.04
N LEU A 80 2.23 -8.39 -10.39
CA LEU A 80 3.31 -7.45 -10.70
C LEU A 80 4.69 -8.14 -10.74
N VAL A 81 4.92 -9.14 -9.89
CA VAL A 81 6.20 -9.88 -9.85
C VAL A 81 6.40 -10.73 -11.10
N THR A 82 5.36 -11.47 -11.53
CA THR A 82 5.45 -12.30 -12.75
C THR A 82 5.58 -11.45 -13.99
N GLU A 83 4.93 -10.29 -14.02
CA GLU A 83 5.02 -9.31 -15.09
C GLU A 83 6.45 -8.76 -15.21
N LEU A 84 7.03 -8.25 -14.11
CA LEU A 84 8.41 -7.76 -14.10
C LEU A 84 9.43 -8.85 -14.45
N LYS A 85 9.17 -10.11 -14.08
CA LYS A 85 9.99 -11.25 -14.53
C LYS A 85 9.95 -11.43 -16.05
N SER A 86 8.81 -11.25 -16.69
CA SER A 86 8.71 -11.35 -18.16
C SER A 86 9.49 -10.22 -18.85
N GLU A 87 9.68 -9.08 -18.17
CA GLU A 87 10.50 -7.94 -18.55
C GLU A 87 12.00 -8.12 -18.22
N GLY A 88 12.40 -9.28 -17.70
CA GLY A 88 13.80 -9.60 -17.42
C GLY A 88 14.28 -9.29 -16.00
N TYR A 89 13.41 -8.88 -15.08
CA TYR A 89 13.77 -8.69 -13.68
C TYR A 89 14.14 -10.02 -13.02
N THR A 90 15.18 -10.02 -12.20
CA THR A 90 15.68 -11.22 -11.51
C THR A 90 15.92 -10.94 -10.02
N GLY A 91 15.97 -12.00 -9.22
CA GLY A 91 16.21 -11.89 -7.78
C GLY A 91 15.08 -11.20 -7.03
N ASN A 92 13.87 -11.24 -7.57
CA ASN A 92 12.69 -10.57 -7.04
C ASN A 92 12.42 -11.02 -5.60
N SER A 93 12.56 -10.11 -4.65
CA SER A 93 12.48 -10.45 -3.23
C SER A 93 11.38 -9.70 -2.50
N ALA A 94 10.78 -10.39 -1.53
CA ALA A 94 9.89 -9.79 -0.54
C ALA A 94 10.60 -9.72 0.82
N THR A 95 10.36 -8.64 1.57
CA THR A 95 10.85 -8.48 2.94
C THR A 95 9.71 -8.09 3.86
N HIS A 96 9.47 -8.89 4.90
CA HIS A 96 8.57 -8.57 6.01
C HIS A 96 9.14 -9.17 7.29
N LEU A 97 9.78 -8.33 8.11
CA LEU A 97 10.55 -8.77 9.29
C LEU A 97 9.65 -9.17 10.48
N GLN A 98 8.70 -10.05 10.19
CA GLN A 98 7.80 -10.75 11.11
C GLN A 98 7.83 -12.25 10.83
N LYS A 99 6.98 -13.03 11.52
CA LYS A 99 6.85 -14.48 11.26
C LYS A 99 6.33 -14.70 9.83
N ALA A 100 7.08 -15.47 9.03
CA ALA A 100 6.73 -15.78 7.63
C ALA A 100 5.29 -16.32 7.46
N ARG A 101 4.78 -17.07 8.45
CA ARG A 101 3.42 -17.64 8.42
C ARG A 101 2.30 -16.62 8.71
N ASN A 102 2.63 -15.41 9.12
CA ASN A 102 1.61 -14.38 9.30
C ASN A 102 0.91 -14.14 7.96
N TYR A 103 -0.42 -14.34 7.94
CA TYR A 103 -1.25 -14.33 6.73
C TYR A 103 -0.82 -15.31 5.64
N ASN A 104 -0.11 -16.41 5.96
CA ASN A 104 0.42 -17.40 5.00
C ASN A 104 1.39 -16.81 3.95
N ARG A 105 2.13 -15.75 4.25
CA ARG A 105 3.08 -15.13 3.31
C ARG A 105 4.14 -16.11 2.81
N ASP A 106 4.58 -17.04 3.66
CA ASP A 106 5.49 -18.13 3.29
C ASP A 106 5.00 -18.99 2.11
N LYS A 107 3.69 -19.03 1.88
CA LYS A 107 3.06 -19.73 0.76
C LYS A 107 2.61 -18.77 -0.34
N ALA A 108 2.11 -17.60 0.04
CA ALA A 108 1.54 -16.63 -0.87
C ALA A 108 2.60 -16.01 -1.80
N TYR A 109 3.72 -15.56 -1.26
CA TYR A 109 4.74 -14.88 -2.07
C TYR A 109 5.35 -15.77 -3.16
N PRO A 110 5.69 -17.06 -2.92
CA PRO A 110 6.10 -17.94 -4.01
C PRO A 110 5.02 -18.12 -5.10
N LEU A 111 3.72 -18.15 -4.73
CA LEU A 111 2.62 -18.26 -5.68
C LEU A 111 2.41 -16.97 -6.50
N LEU A 112 2.84 -15.83 -5.98
CA LEU A 112 2.88 -14.54 -6.67
C LEU A 112 4.18 -14.30 -7.44
N GLY A 113 5.09 -15.28 -7.47
CA GLY A 113 6.30 -15.22 -8.27
C GLY A 113 7.57 -14.74 -7.58
N PHE A 114 7.56 -14.39 -6.29
CA PHE A 114 8.78 -13.99 -5.60
C PHE A 114 9.81 -15.13 -5.54
N ASP A 115 11.07 -14.80 -5.78
CA ASP A 115 12.19 -15.76 -5.72
C ASP A 115 12.71 -15.95 -4.31
N LYS A 116 12.61 -14.90 -3.47
CA LYS A 116 13.09 -14.86 -2.11
C LYS A 116 12.06 -14.22 -1.19
N PHE A 117 12.02 -14.68 0.06
CA PHE A 117 11.27 -14.04 1.12
C PHE A 117 12.12 -13.95 2.40
N TYR A 118 12.37 -12.72 2.84
CA TYR A 118 13.07 -12.41 4.08
C TYR A 118 12.08 -12.13 5.20
N ASP A 119 12.17 -12.92 6.26
CA ASP A 119 11.48 -12.73 7.53
C ASP A 119 12.49 -12.45 8.66
N TYR A 120 12.05 -12.35 9.90
CA TYR A 120 12.93 -12.07 11.03
C TYR A 120 13.93 -13.21 11.32
N THR A 121 13.79 -14.39 10.74
CA THR A 121 14.66 -15.55 10.97
C THR A 121 15.78 -15.70 9.94
N ASN A 122 15.61 -15.11 8.76
CA ASN A 122 16.56 -15.23 7.64
C ASN A 122 16.97 -13.87 7.05
N MET A 123 16.65 -12.77 7.73
CA MET A 123 17.13 -11.44 7.35
C MET A 123 18.66 -11.40 7.29
N ILE A 124 19.19 -10.53 6.43
CA ILE A 124 20.62 -10.48 6.10
C ILE A 124 21.35 -9.26 6.67
N VAL A 125 20.66 -8.48 7.51
CA VAL A 125 21.20 -7.33 8.24
C VAL A 125 20.92 -7.50 9.74
N PRO A 126 21.64 -6.78 10.64
CA PRO A 126 21.37 -6.83 12.06
C PRO A 126 19.95 -6.38 12.40
N PHE A 127 19.27 -7.13 13.28
CA PHE A 127 17.92 -6.78 13.74
C PHE A 127 17.94 -5.57 14.66
N VAL A 128 17.38 -4.47 14.22
CA VAL A 128 17.19 -3.26 15.02
C VAL A 128 15.70 -3.08 15.25
N LYS A 129 15.31 -2.87 16.50
CA LYS A 129 13.90 -2.72 16.88
C LYS A 129 13.60 -1.36 17.51
N MET A 130 12.40 -0.87 17.21
CA MET A 130 11.72 0.20 17.93
C MET A 130 10.45 -0.41 18.52
N ARG A 131 10.17 -0.12 19.79
CA ARG A 131 9.18 -0.87 20.55
C ARG A 131 9.54 -2.37 20.49
N ASN A 132 8.65 -3.22 20.01
CA ASN A 132 8.89 -4.66 19.84
C ASN A 132 9.08 -5.11 18.38
N ASN A 133 9.02 -4.17 17.43
CA ASN A 133 9.04 -4.45 15.99
C ASN A 133 10.36 -4.05 15.36
N ALA A 134 10.70 -4.66 14.21
CA ALA A 134 11.78 -4.19 13.37
C ALA A 134 11.53 -2.74 12.95
N THR A 135 12.58 -1.91 12.95
CA THR A 135 12.48 -0.57 12.39
C THR A 135 12.29 -0.62 10.87
N ASP A 136 11.67 0.42 10.31
CA ASP A 136 11.56 0.56 8.85
C ASP A 136 12.95 0.64 8.23
N GLN A 137 13.92 1.32 8.89
CA GLN A 137 15.32 1.33 8.44
C GLN A 137 15.90 -0.08 8.32
N CYS A 138 15.69 -0.95 9.32
CA CYS A 138 16.16 -2.33 9.27
C CYS A 138 15.57 -3.10 8.07
N THR A 139 14.30 -2.83 7.74
CA THR A 139 13.63 -3.42 6.58
C THR A 139 14.22 -2.88 5.26
N TYR A 140 14.48 -1.56 5.20
CA TYR A 140 15.11 -0.92 4.03
C TYR A 140 16.56 -1.36 3.85
N ASP A 141 17.32 -1.48 4.93
CA ASP A 141 18.70 -1.98 4.88
C ASP A 141 18.75 -3.42 4.36
N ASN A 142 17.78 -4.26 4.74
CA ASN A 142 17.71 -5.65 4.29
C ASN A 142 17.49 -5.72 2.77
N ILE A 143 16.57 -4.93 2.21
CA ILE A 143 16.29 -4.96 0.77
C ILE A 143 17.42 -4.31 -0.03
N THR A 144 17.99 -3.23 0.47
CA THR A 144 19.15 -2.57 -0.14
C THR A 144 20.36 -3.51 -0.19
N HIS A 145 20.61 -4.25 0.90
CA HIS A 145 21.68 -5.23 0.92
C HIS A 145 21.43 -6.40 -0.06
N ASP A 146 20.20 -6.91 -0.19
CA ASP A 146 19.85 -7.94 -1.17
C ASP A 146 20.05 -7.44 -2.60
N TYR A 147 19.63 -6.21 -2.90
CA TYR A 147 19.90 -5.53 -4.17
C TYR A 147 21.41 -5.46 -4.47
N GLU A 148 22.21 -4.99 -3.51
CA GLU A 148 23.67 -4.91 -3.67
C GLU A 148 24.34 -6.28 -3.91
N GLN A 149 23.84 -7.35 -3.29
CA GLN A 149 24.35 -8.71 -3.53
C GLN A 149 23.99 -9.19 -4.95
N GLN A 150 22.78 -8.91 -5.42
CA GLN A 150 22.38 -9.28 -6.78
C GLN A 150 23.24 -8.54 -7.82
N ARG A 151 23.46 -7.23 -7.65
CA ARG A 151 24.30 -6.41 -8.58
C ARG A 151 25.74 -6.92 -8.73
N LYS A 152 26.27 -7.68 -7.78
CA LYS A 152 27.58 -8.33 -7.89
C LYS A 152 27.58 -9.52 -8.86
N SER A 153 26.43 -10.08 -9.18
CA SER A 153 26.27 -11.31 -9.97
C SER A 153 25.61 -11.10 -11.32
N THR A 154 24.85 -10.03 -11.50
CA THR A 154 24.11 -9.75 -12.74
C THR A 154 23.81 -8.27 -12.90
N ASP A 155 23.68 -7.82 -14.16
CA ASP A 155 23.20 -6.50 -14.54
C ASP A 155 21.68 -6.48 -14.78
N ALA A 156 20.98 -7.60 -14.61
CA ALA A 156 19.54 -7.66 -14.74
C ALA A 156 18.84 -6.76 -13.69
N PRO A 157 17.72 -6.12 -14.05
CA PRO A 157 16.99 -5.29 -13.10
C PRO A 157 16.45 -6.10 -11.93
N TYR A 158 16.26 -5.42 -10.80
CA TYR A 158 15.85 -6.01 -9.51
C TYR A 158 14.51 -5.43 -9.06
N PHE A 159 13.63 -6.29 -8.56
CA PHE A 159 12.41 -5.89 -7.89
C PHE A 159 12.43 -6.26 -6.41
N GLY A 160 12.34 -5.28 -5.55
CA GLY A 160 12.25 -5.45 -4.11
C GLY A 160 10.90 -4.97 -3.56
N TYR A 161 10.16 -5.84 -2.90
CA TYR A 161 8.92 -5.55 -2.23
C TYR A 161 9.11 -5.55 -0.71
N THR A 162 8.63 -4.54 -0.01
CA THR A 162 8.70 -4.49 1.44
C THR A 162 7.35 -4.21 2.07
N MET A 163 7.05 -4.94 3.13
CA MET A 163 5.99 -4.64 4.07
C MET A 163 6.63 -4.36 5.43
N THR A 164 6.67 -3.08 5.83
CA THR A 164 7.24 -2.69 7.11
C THR A 164 6.35 -3.09 8.28
N ILE A 165 6.86 -3.03 9.51
CA ILE A 165 6.13 -3.48 10.71
C ILE A 165 6.29 -2.52 11.90
N GLN A 166 7.15 -1.51 11.79
CA GLN A 166 7.47 -0.59 12.88
C GLN A 166 6.21 0.02 13.50
N ASN A 167 5.26 0.44 12.65
CA ASN A 167 4.07 1.20 13.04
C ASN A 167 2.88 0.32 13.45
N HIS A 168 3.08 -1.01 13.59
CA HIS A 168 2.00 -1.91 14.01
C HIS A 168 1.51 -1.59 15.43
N SER A 169 0.20 -1.68 15.68
CA SER A 169 -0.43 -1.45 16.98
C SER A 169 0.14 -2.35 18.10
N SER A 170 -0.09 -2.13 19.40
CA SER A 170 -0.97 -1.09 19.96
C SER A 170 -0.22 0.22 20.21
N TYR A 171 -0.96 1.32 20.46
CA TYR A 171 -0.40 2.66 20.65
C TYR A 171 -0.69 3.22 22.05
N ASP A 172 -1.05 2.38 23.00
CA ASP A 172 -1.54 2.70 24.34
C ASP A 172 -0.51 2.44 25.44
N VAL A 173 0.67 1.95 25.09
CA VAL A 173 1.73 1.58 26.03
C VAL A 173 3.04 2.28 25.65
N PRO A 174 3.65 3.05 26.58
CA PRO A 174 4.96 3.66 26.36
C PRO A 174 6.07 2.59 26.31
N PHE A 175 7.16 2.92 25.63
CA PHE A 175 8.35 2.07 25.49
C PHE A 175 9.61 2.91 25.73
N ASP A 176 10.60 2.37 26.46
CA ASP A 176 11.85 3.07 26.78
C ASP A 176 12.74 3.34 25.54
N ASN A 177 12.52 2.60 24.44
CA ASN A 177 13.27 2.71 23.18
C ASN A 177 12.50 3.47 22.09
N PHE A 178 11.50 4.28 22.46
CA PHE A 178 10.68 5.06 21.55
C PHE A 178 10.18 6.33 22.23
N ASP A 179 10.36 7.49 21.60
CA ASP A 179 9.76 8.75 22.05
C ASP A 179 8.31 8.85 21.55
N ASP A 180 7.38 8.41 22.37
CA ASP A 180 5.96 8.32 22.09
C ASP A 180 5.23 9.69 22.10
N LYS A 181 5.90 10.75 22.57
CA LYS A 181 5.36 12.12 22.67
C LYS A 181 5.98 13.09 21.66
N ARG A 182 6.70 12.58 20.69
CA ARG A 182 7.34 13.40 19.66
C ARG A 182 6.28 14.19 18.86
N ILE A 183 5.17 13.53 18.50
CA ILE A 183 4.00 14.20 17.93
C ILE A 183 2.85 14.18 18.94
N VAL A 184 2.29 15.34 19.18
CA VAL A 184 1.16 15.53 20.11
C VAL A 184 -0.02 16.11 19.34
N VAL A 185 -1.19 15.51 19.51
CA VAL A 185 -2.46 16.08 19.02
C VAL A 185 -2.87 17.17 20.01
N GLU A 186 -3.00 18.42 19.54
CA GLU A 186 -3.19 19.58 20.43
C GLU A 186 -4.66 19.96 20.63
N ASN A 187 -5.53 19.64 19.67
CA ASN A 187 -6.92 20.06 19.66
C ASN A 187 -7.91 18.92 20.00
N ALA A 188 -7.43 17.74 20.41
CA ALA A 188 -8.26 16.60 20.78
C ALA A 188 -7.58 15.72 21.83
N ASP A 189 -8.37 15.01 22.62
CA ASP A 189 -7.87 13.96 23.53
C ASP A 189 -7.72 12.64 22.76
N ALA A 190 -6.57 12.47 22.12
CA ALA A 190 -6.25 11.36 21.26
C ALA A 190 -4.78 10.92 21.40
N THR A 191 -4.40 10.48 22.60
CA THR A 191 -3.02 10.12 22.95
C THR A 191 -2.50 8.97 22.10
N ASP A 192 -3.30 7.95 21.83
CA ASP A 192 -2.95 6.81 20.98
C ASP A 192 -2.68 7.24 19.52
N LEU A 193 -3.45 8.21 19.01
CA LEU A 193 -3.18 8.82 17.71
C LEU A 193 -1.85 9.57 17.73
N GLY A 194 -1.54 10.33 18.80
CA GLY A 194 -0.25 10.99 18.95
C GLY A 194 0.92 10.00 18.93
N TYR A 195 0.78 8.86 19.61
CA TYR A 195 1.79 7.78 19.57
C TYR A 195 1.97 7.20 18.17
N TYR A 196 0.88 6.94 17.44
CA TYR A 196 0.94 6.51 16.07
C TYR A 196 1.64 7.53 15.16
N LEU A 197 1.27 8.81 15.25
CA LEU A 197 1.91 9.89 14.48
C LEU A 197 3.38 10.07 14.83
N SER A 198 3.78 9.82 16.08
CA SER A 198 5.18 9.78 16.48
C SER A 198 5.95 8.66 15.77
N LEU A 199 5.35 7.46 15.60
CA LEU A 199 5.94 6.38 14.79
C LEU A 199 6.06 6.77 13.32
N ILE A 200 5.04 7.39 12.75
CA ILE A 200 5.06 7.90 11.37
C ILE A 200 6.20 8.90 11.17
N LYS A 201 6.48 9.76 12.15
CA LYS A 201 7.62 10.69 12.08
C LYS A 201 8.96 9.97 11.93
N TYR A 202 9.16 8.87 12.64
CA TYR A 202 10.35 8.03 12.48
C TYR A 202 10.37 7.34 11.11
N SER A 203 9.23 6.86 10.61
CA SER A 203 9.13 6.26 9.27
C SER A 203 9.47 7.27 8.17
N ASP A 204 9.05 8.52 8.30
CA ASP A 204 9.38 9.61 7.38
C ASP A 204 10.88 9.83 7.27
N GLU A 205 11.59 9.88 8.42
CA GLU A 205 13.05 10.03 8.46
C GLU A 205 13.79 8.81 7.87
N MET A 206 13.29 7.60 8.14
CA MET A 206 13.89 6.37 7.59
C MET A 206 13.63 6.27 6.09
N PHE A 207 12.48 6.74 5.62
CA PHE A 207 12.19 6.81 4.19
C PHE A 207 13.07 7.86 3.49
N GLU A 208 13.35 8.99 4.12
CA GLU A 208 14.32 9.96 3.62
C GLU A 208 15.71 9.32 3.40
N ASN A 209 16.16 8.49 4.34
CA ASN A 209 17.43 7.76 4.19
C ASN A 209 17.41 6.83 2.97
N LEU A 210 16.30 6.10 2.75
CA LEU A 210 16.13 5.23 1.59
C LEU A 210 16.18 6.01 0.28
N ILE A 211 15.45 7.10 0.18
CA ILE A 211 15.45 7.98 -1.00
C ILE A 211 16.85 8.55 -1.25
N ASN A 212 17.53 9.03 -0.20
CA ASN A 212 18.88 9.59 -0.32
C ASN A 212 19.90 8.54 -0.75
N TYR A 213 19.75 7.28 -0.36
CA TYR A 213 20.60 6.20 -0.85
C TYR A 213 20.44 6.03 -2.38
N TYR A 214 19.22 5.80 -2.88
CA TYR A 214 18.98 5.55 -4.29
C TYR A 214 19.11 6.80 -5.18
N LYS A 215 18.92 7.98 -4.64
CA LYS A 215 19.18 9.25 -5.34
C LYS A 215 20.66 9.41 -5.77
N ASN A 216 21.56 8.77 -5.06
CA ASN A 216 23.01 8.83 -5.31
C ASN A 216 23.54 7.60 -6.05
N THR A 217 22.69 6.71 -6.54
CA THR A 217 23.08 5.59 -7.41
C THR A 217 22.97 5.98 -8.88
N ASP A 218 23.82 5.39 -9.72
CA ASP A 218 23.76 5.58 -11.19
C ASP A 218 22.68 4.68 -11.83
N GLU A 219 22.11 3.73 -11.09
CA GLU A 219 21.08 2.82 -11.56
C GLU A 219 19.73 3.52 -11.59
N PRO A 220 18.99 3.51 -12.73
CA PRO A 220 17.62 3.99 -12.78
C PRO A 220 16.76 3.26 -11.74
N THR A 221 16.22 4.03 -10.80
CA THR A 221 15.48 3.46 -9.66
C THR A 221 14.15 4.15 -9.49
N VAL A 222 13.11 3.33 -9.29
CA VAL A 222 11.77 3.78 -8.89
C VAL A 222 11.46 3.24 -7.50
N ILE A 223 10.93 4.08 -6.63
CA ILE A 223 10.43 3.69 -5.31
C ILE A 223 8.95 4.04 -5.22
N PHE A 224 8.13 3.00 -5.03
CA PHE A 224 6.71 3.13 -4.74
C PHE A 224 6.49 3.01 -3.23
N LEU A 225 5.79 3.97 -2.63
CA LEU A 225 5.38 3.98 -1.23
C LEU A 225 3.87 4.14 -1.14
N THR A 226 3.23 3.35 -0.28
CA THR A 226 1.84 3.57 0.13
C THR A 226 1.63 3.15 1.58
N GLY A 227 0.63 3.74 2.26
CA GLY A 227 0.09 3.16 3.47
C GLY A 227 -0.72 1.89 3.12
N ASP A 228 -0.65 0.87 3.96
CA ASP A 228 -1.44 -0.35 3.80
C ASP A 228 -2.89 -0.17 4.26
N HIS A 229 -3.10 0.58 5.34
CA HIS A 229 -4.38 0.99 5.90
C HIS A 229 -4.17 2.03 7.02
N GLN A 230 -5.24 2.70 7.43
CA GLN A 230 -5.19 3.54 8.62
C GLN A 230 -5.13 2.71 9.93
N PRO A 231 -4.57 3.28 11.01
CA PRO A 231 -4.48 2.61 12.30
C PRO A 231 -5.86 2.39 12.92
N ARG A 232 -5.94 1.40 13.79
CA ARG A 232 -7.05 1.28 14.72
C ARG A 232 -6.69 2.08 15.98
N ILE A 233 -7.28 3.26 16.14
CA ILE A 233 -7.24 4.05 17.36
C ILE A 233 -8.48 3.75 18.21
N HIS A 234 -8.45 4.17 19.49
CA HIS A 234 -9.55 3.96 20.42
C HIS A 234 -10.82 4.73 20.00
N ASP A 235 -11.96 4.22 20.35
CA ASP A 235 -13.25 4.86 20.03
C ASP A 235 -13.36 6.23 20.74
N GLU A 236 -12.79 6.37 21.92
CA GLU A 236 -12.72 7.63 22.66
C GLU A 236 -11.90 8.69 21.92
N SER A 237 -10.78 8.30 21.32
CA SER A 237 -9.98 9.17 20.48
C SER A 237 -10.73 9.55 19.20
N MET A 238 -11.43 8.59 18.59
CA MET A 238 -12.31 8.86 17.43
C MET A 238 -13.42 9.85 17.80
N ASP A 239 -14.06 9.68 18.96
CA ASP A 239 -15.07 10.63 19.45
C ASP A 239 -14.48 12.03 19.66
N SER A 240 -13.28 12.11 20.21
CA SER A 240 -12.60 13.38 20.47
C SER A 240 -12.26 14.14 19.18
N ILE A 241 -11.67 13.47 18.19
CA ILE A 241 -11.26 14.10 16.92
C ILE A 241 -12.41 14.41 15.96
N THR A 242 -13.56 13.75 16.12
CA THR A 242 -14.74 13.94 15.26
C THR A 242 -15.93 14.57 15.98
N ASN A 243 -15.80 14.95 17.26
CA ASN A 243 -16.89 15.37 18.12
C ASN A 243 -18.04 14.34 18.17
N GLY A 244 -17.73 13.04 18.10
CA GLY A 244 -18.66 11.93 18.09
C GLY A 244 -19.43 11.74 16.77
N GLU A 245 -19.20 12.56 15.76
CA GLU A 245 -19.93 12.52 14.49
C GLU A 245 -19.74 11.19 13.73
N TRP A 246 -18.56 10.56 13.84
CA TRP A 246 -18.22 9.33 13.12
C TRP A 246 -19.20 8.17 13.38
N ARG A 247 -19.89 8.19 14.51
CA ARG A 247 -20.88 7.16 14.88
C ARG A 247 -22.15 7.22 14.00
N ASN A 248 -22.35 8.34 13.32
CA ASN A 248 -23.50 8.59 12.45
C ASN A 248 -23.10 8.71 10.97
N TRP A 249 -21.83 8.49 10.63
CA TRP A 249 -21.39 8.53 9.24
C TRP A 249 -22.11 7.47 8.41
N ASN A 250 -22.57 7.85 7.24
CA ASN A 250 -23.01 6.92 6.21
C ASN A 250 -21.81 6.20 5.56
N ASP A 251 -22.07 5.26 4.65
CA ASP A 251 -21.02 4.45 4.02
C ASP A 251 -19.98 5.31 3.27
N GLU A 252 -20.42 6.37 2.58
CA GLU A 252 -19.51 7.28 1.89
C GLU A 252 -18.64 8.08 2.85
N GLU A 253 -19.22 8.62 3.92
CA GLU A 253 -18.48 9.36 4.94
C GLU A 253 -17.47 8.45 5.67
N MET A 254 -17.83 7.18 5.90
CA MET A 254 -16.98 6.19 6.52
C MET A 254 -15.73 5.90 5.68
N MET A 255 -15.75 6.13 4.37
CA MET A 255 -14.61 5.94 3.49
C MET A 255 -13.40 6.80 3.88
N ARG A 256 -13.56 7.89 4.64
CA ARG A 256 -12.44 8.67 5.20
C ARG A 256 -11.47 7.82 6.02
N ARG A 257 -11.95 6.73 6.63
CA ARG A 257 -11.12 5.80 7.41
C ARG A 257 -10.28 4.85 6.56
N TYR A 258 -10.48 4.86 5.26
CA TYR A 258 -9.79 3.98 4.32
C TYR A 258 -8.79 4.72 3.43
N GLU A 259 -8.72 6.05 3.56
CA GLU A 259 -7.79 6.90 2.82
C GLU A 259 -6.36 6.71 3.34
N VAL A 260 -5.41 6.49 2.43
CA VAL A 260 -3.98 6.49 2.71
C VAL A 260 -3.21 7.18 1.58
N PRO A 261 -2.04 7.79 1.87
CA PRO A 261 -1.23 8.39 0.82
C PRO A 261 -0.50 7.33 0.01
N PHE A 262 -0.19 7.67 -1.25
CA PHE A 262 0.82 6.96 -2.03
C PHE A 262 1.72 7.92 -2.79
N LEU A 263 2.92 7.48 -3.12
CA LEU A 263 3.83 8.17 -4.03
C LEU A 263 4.68 7.18 -4.83
N ILE A 264 5.05 7.57 -6.04
CA ILE A 264 6.00 6.89 -6.90
C ILE A 264 7.09 7.90 -7.21
N TRP A 265 8.27 7.69 -6.66
CA TRP A 265 9.44 8.53 -6.87
C TRP A 265 10.44 7.83 -7.80
N ALA A 266 11.15 8.60 -8.60
CA ALA A 266 12.26 8.11 -9.42
C ALA A 266 13.50 8.99 -9.28
N ASN A 267 14.70 8.41 -9.41
CA ASN A 267 15.95 9.15 -9.49
C ASN A 267 16.27 9.65 -10.91
N TYR A 268 15.35 9.44 -11.85
CA TYR A 268 15.37 9.99 -13.22
C TYR A 268 14.04 10.72 -13.50
N ASP A 269 13.98 11.51 -14.57
CA ASP A 269 12.78 12.29 -14.87
C ASP A 269 11.58 11.41 -15.21
N ILE A 270 10.45 11.64 -14.55
CA ILE A 270 9.15 11.01 -14.81
C ILE A 270 8.06 12.09 -14.96
N ASP A 271 6.96 11.74 -15.60
CA ASP A 271 5.80 12.62 -15.73
C ASP A 271 5.12 12.81 -14.37
N LYS A 272 5.34 13.97 -13.76
CA LYS A 272 4.78 14.34 -12.46
C LYS A 272 3.29 14.55 -12.58
N LYS A 273 2.53 13.86 -11.75
CA LYS A 273 1.07 14.08 -11.63
C LYS A 273 0.57 13.86 -10.23
N THR A 274 -0.54 14.51 -9.90
CA THR A 274 -1.31 14.21 -8.69
C THR A 274 -2.55 13.43 -9.07
N VAL A 275 -2.72 12.26 -8.47
CA VAL A 275 -3.92 11.44 -8.60
C VAL A 275 -4.80 11.72 -7.39
N GLU A 276 -5.89 12.46 -7.58
CA GLU A 276 -6.73 12.92 -6.47
C GLU A 276 -7.34 11.75 -5.69
N LYS A 277 -7.85 10.73 -6.39
CA LYS A 277 -8.46 9.54 -5.82
C LYS A 277 -8.18 8.31 -6.67
N THR A 278 -7.80 7.23 -6.03
CA THR A 278 -7.69 5.90 -6.63
C THR A 278 -7.92 4.82 -5.57
N SER A 279 -7.85 3.54 -5.91
CA SER A 279 -7.88 2.44 -4.95
C SER A 279 -6.72 1.47 -5.16
N MET A 280 -6.44 0.63 -4.16
CA MET A 280 -5.25 -0.23 -4.11
C MET A 280 -5.09 -1.12 -5.35
N ASN A 281 -6.20 -1.64 -5.88
CA ASN A 281 -6.22 -2.51 -7.06
C ASN A 281 -5.74 -1.84 -8.36
N TYR A 282 -5.75 -0.50 -8.45
CA TYR A 282 -5.24 0.24 -9.62
C TYR A 282 -3.77 0.64 -9.51
N LEU A 283 -3.18 0.57 -8.31
CA LEU A 283 -1.86 1.15 -8.06
C LEU A 283 -0.73 0.44 -8.83
N GLN A 284 -0.83 -0.87 -9.08
CA GLN A 284 0.15 -1.54 -9.94
C GLN A 284 0.10 -1.02 -11.38
N THR A 285 -1.10 -0.78 -11.94
CA THR A 285 -1.26 -0.21 -13.28
C THR A 285 -0.68 1.20 -13.35
N ILE A 286 -0.96 2.05 -12.34
CA ILE A 286 -0.39 3.40 -12.24
C ILE A 286 1.15 3.34 -12.13
N LEU A 287 1.70 2.36 -11.41
CA LEU A 287 3.15 2.16 -11.33
C LEU A 287 3.72 1.80 -12.70
N MET A 288 3.14 0.81 -13.39
CA MET A 288 3.61 0.40 -14.72
C MET A 288 3.51 1.54 -15.75
N GLU A 289 2.42 2.32 -15.75
CA GLU A 289 2.32 3.54 -16.56
C GLU A 289 3.42 4.56 -16.25
N THR A 290 3.76 4.74 -14.97
CA THR A 290 4.76 5.73 -14.53
C THR A 290 6.17 5.38 -15.00
N ILE A 291 6.46 4.08 -15.16
CA ILE A 291 7.77 3.59 -15.60
C ILE A 291 7.81 3.26 -17.10
N ASP A 292 6.79 3.63 -17.86
CA ASP A 292 6.61 3.29 -19.28
C ASP A 292 6.67 1.77 -19.55
N GLY A 293 6.22 0.94 -18.58
CA GLY A 293 6.15 -0.50 -18.70
C GLY A 293 5.05 -0.97 -19.67
N GLU A 294 5.22 -2.15 -20.25
CA GLU A 294 4.17 -2.74 -21.08
C GLU A 294 2.99 -3.19 -20.21
N LEU A 295 1.77 -2.81 -20.57
CA LEU A 295 0.56 -3.19 -19.83
C LEU A 295 -0.03 -4.49 -20.36
N THR A 296 -0.41 -5.39 -19.46
CA THR A 296 -1.23 -6.57 -19.76
C THR A 296 -2.63 -6.18 -20.26
N GLY A 297 -3.38 -7.12 -20.81
CA GLY A 297 -4.79 -6.89 -21.16
C GLY A 297 -5.63 -6.49 -19.94
N PHE A 298 -5.35 -7.10 -18.78
CA PHE A 298 -6.04 -6.80 -17.54
C PHE A 298 -5.75 -5.38 -17.04
N GLN A 299 -4.52 -4.92 -17.11
CA GLN A 299 -4.16 -3.55 -16.72
C GLN A 299 -4.74 -2.51 -17.69
N LYS A 300 -4.80 -2.81 -19.00
CA LYS A 300 -5.51 -1.96 -19.98
C LYS A 300 -7.01 -1.86 -19.66
N PHE A 301 -7.64 -2.98 -19.28
CA PHE A 301 -9.00 -2.98 -18.78
C PHE A 301 -9.14 -2.10 -17.52
N GLN A 302 -8.22 -2.24 -16.56
CA GLN A 302 -8.22 -1.41 -15.34
C GLN A 302 -8.03 0.08 -15.64
N GLN A 303 -7.17 0.43 -16.59
CA GLN A 303 -6.94 1.80 -17.04
C GLN A 303 -8.23 2.44 -17.60
N ASP A 304 -9.01 1.68 -18.36
CA ASP A 304 -10.30 2.14 -18.88
C ASP A 304 -11.38 2.16 -17.79
N LEU A 305 -11.42 1.14 -16.95
CA LEU A 305 -12.36 1.07 -15.83
C LEU A 305 -12.17 2.22 -14.83
N GLN A 306 -10.94 2.61 -14.53
CA GLN A 306 -10.63 3.69 -13.60
C GLN A 306 -11.19 5.05 -14.04
N LYS A 307 -11.39 5.27 -15.34
CA LYS A 307 -12.04 6.50 -15.87
C LYS A 307 -13.51 6.56 -15.49
N GLU A 308 -14.16 5.40 -15.40
CA GLU A 308 -15.58 5.26 -15.04
C GLU A 308 -15.79 5.01 -13.54
N ILE A 309 -14.88 4.29 -12.92
CA ILE A 309 -14.89 3.90 -11.51
C ILE A 309 -13.53 4.19 -10.89
N PRO A 310 -13.25 5.46 -10.52
CA PRO A 310 -11.92 5.86 -10.02
C PRO A 310 -11.51 5.22 -8.71
N VAL A 311 -12.46 4.74 -7.90
CA VAL A 311 -12.22 4.05 -6.62
C VAL A 311 -13.14 2.87 -6.48
N LEU A 312 -12.60 1.69 -6.23
CA LEU A 312 -13.36 0.47 -5.91
C LEU A 312 -12.74 -0.21 -4.68
N THR A 313 -13.55 -0.44 -3.66
CA THR A 313 -13.15 -1.14 -2.42
C THR A 313 -14.22 -2.13 -1.98
N SER A 314 -13.93 -2.96 -0.98
CA SER A 314 -14.90 -3.85 -0.35
C SER A 314 -16.09 -3.13 0.33
N ASN A 315 -16.01 -1.80 0.48
CA ASN A 315 -17.01 -0.98 1.16
C ASN A 315 -17.94 -0.24 0.19
N GLY A 316 -17.58 -0.18 -1.08
CA GLY A 316 -18.29 0.50 -2.14
C GLY A 316 -17.34 1.17 -3.12
N TYR A 317 -17.88 1.97 -4.03
CA TYR A 317 -17.12 2.64 -5.08
C TYR A 317 -17.68 4.01 -5.44
N TRP A 318 -16.83 4.87 -5.99
CA TRP A 318 -17.30 6.09 -6.65
C TRP A 318 -17.33 5.89 -8.16
N GLY A 319 -18.43 6.33 -8.78
CA GLY A 319 -18.51 6.47 -10.22
C GLY A 319 -17.92 7.79 -10.71
N ALA A 320 -17.69 7.91 -12.03
CA ALA A 320 -17.26 9.14 -12.69
C ALA A 320 -18.26 10.30 -12.52
N ASP A 321 -19.52 9.99 -12.22
CA ASP A 321 -20.56 10.97 -11.86
C ASP A 321 -20.40 11.57 -10.45
N GLY A 322 -19.36 11.16 -9.71
CA GLY A 322 -19.01 11.64 -8.38
C GLY A 322 -19.89 11.08 -7.26
N LYS A 323 -20.78 10.11 -7.54
CA LYS A 323 -21.64 9.49 -6.52
C LYS A 323 -21.01 8.22 -5.99
N PHE A 324 -21.33 7.91 -4.73
CA PHE A 324 -20.95 6.68 -4.07
C PHE A 324 -22.04 5.60 -4.22
N TYR A 325 -21.61 4.37 -4.51
CA TYR A 325 -22.48 3.22 -4.74
C TYR A 325 -22.02 2.00 -3.92
N SER A 326 -22.96 1.18 -3.49
CA SER A 326 -22.66 -0.17 -3.02
C SER A 326 -22.23 -1.06 -4.19
N VAL A 327 -21.31 -2.01 -3.93
CA VAL A 327 -20.89 -3.02 -4.93
C VAL A 327 -22.08 -3.84 -5.44
N ASP A 328 -23.11 -4.06 -4.61
CA ASP A 328 -24.29 -4.85 -4.93
C ASP A 328 -25.44 -4.02 -5.52
N ASP A 329 -25.27 -2.71 -5.75
CA ASP A 329 -26.33 -1.84 -6.27
C ASP A 329 -26.59 -2.11 -7.75
N LYS A 330 -27.62 -2.92 -8.03
CA LYS A 330 -28.05 -3.27 -9.39
C LYS A 330 -28.65 -2.10 -10.18
N ASN A 331 -28.96 -0.99 -9.54
CA ASN A 331 -29.49 0.21 -10.19
C ASN A 331 -28.39 1.21 -10.55
N SER A 332 -27.14 0.95 -10.13
CA SER A 332 -26.02 1.79 -10.51
C SER A 332 -25.79 1.76 -12.04
N PRO A 333 -25.50 2.91 -12.67
CA PRO A 333 -25.13 2.93 -14.08
C PRO A 333 -23.82 2.18 -14.40
N TYR A 334 -23.03 1.85 -13.38
CA TYR A 334 -21.76 1.15 -13.48
C TYR A 334 -21.84 -0.35 -13.14
N TYR A 335 -23.06 -0.87 -12.84
CA TYR A 335 -23.23 -2.26 -12.37
C TYR A 335 -22.63 -3.28 -13.33
N ASP A 336 -22.83 -3.13 -14.64
CA ASP A 336 -22.32 -4.06 -15.64
C ASP A 336 -20.78 -4.07 -15.66
N LEU A 337 -20.11 -2.92 -15.49
CA LEU A 337 -18.64 -2.82 -15.37
C LEU A 337 -18.13 -3.52 -14.11
N ILE A 338 -18.83 -3.38 -12.99
CA ILE A 338 -18.53 -4.10 -11.74
C ILE A 338 -18.64 -5.61 -11.95
N GLN A 339 -19.66 -6.09 -12.65
CA GLN A 339 -19.83 -7.51 -12.94
C GLN A 339 -18.75 -8.04 -13.90
N GLU A 340 -18.36 -7.24 -14.89
CA GLU A 340 -17.26 -7.58 -15.81
C GLU A 340 -15.94 -7.76 -15.03
N TYR A 341 -15.61 -6.82 -14.15
CA TYR A 341 -14.42 -6.96 -13.31
C TYR A 341 -14.48 -8.18 -12.39
N ALA A 342 -15.63 -8.42 -11.76
CA ALA A 342 -15.83 -9.62 -10.93
C ALA A 342 -15.63 -10.93 -11.71
N MET A 343 -16.08 -10.99 -12.97
CA MET A 343 -15.87 -12.15 -13.86
C MET A 343 -14.39 -12.32 -14.24
N LEU A 344 -13.69 -11.23 -14.54
CA LEU A 344 -12.25 -11.26 -14.81
C LEU A 344 -11.47 -11.77 -13.61
N GLN A 345 -11.73 -11.22 -12.41
CA GLN A 345 -11.12 -11.70 -11.18
C GLN A 345 -11.46 -13.17 -10.89
N TYR A 346 -12.67 -13.61 -11.13
CA TYR A 346 -13.06 -15.02 -10.99
C TYR A 346 -12.24 -15.92 -11.93
N ASN A 347 -12.04 -15.51 -13.18
CA ASN A 347 -11.21 -16.24 -14.15
C ASN A 347 -9.75 -16.28 -13.72
N ASP A 348 -9.20 -15.16 -13.27
CA ASP A 348 -7.81 -15.08 -12.79
C ASP A 348 -7.57 -15.97 -11.55
N MET A 349 -8.41 -15.87 -10.55
CA MET A 349 -8.17 -16.43 -9.22
C MET A 349 -8.79 -17.83 -9.03
N THR A 350 -10.04 -18.03 -9.50
CA THR A 350 -10.83 -19.22 -9.16
C THR A 350 -10.87 -20.23 -10.29
N ASP A 351 -11.15 -19.76 -11.49
CA ASP A 351 -11.19 -20.61 -12.70
C ASP A 351 -9.82 -20.69 -13.40
N TYR A 352 -8.76 -20.75 -12.59
CA TYR A 352 -7.36 -20.69 -13.03
C TYR A 352 -6.97 -21.72 -14.10
N LYS A 353 -7.70 -22.84 -14.20
CA LYS A 353 -7.47 -23.87 -15.24
C LYS A 353 -7.92 -23.43 -16.62
N ASN A 354 -8.85 -22.50 -16.68
CA ASN A 354 -9.39 -21.91 -17.90
C ASN A 354 -9.02 -20.40 -17.98
N ARG A 355 -8.01 -19.97 -17.22
CA ARG A 355 -7.54 -18.59 -17.26
C ARG A 355 -7.13 -18.22 -18.68
N VAL A 356 -7.53 -17.04 -19.10
CA VAL A 356 -7.10 -16.46 -20.38
C VAL A 356 -5.71 -15.84 -20.15
N GLU A 357 -4.66 -16.67 -20.15
CA GLU A 357 -3.30 -16.28 -19.77
C GLU A 357 -2.83 -15.02 -20.54
N ASP A 358 -3.01 -14.97 -21.86
CA ASP A 358 -2.63 -13.81 -22.72
C ASP A 358 -3.31 -12.48 -22.31
N PHE A 359 -4.32 -12.51 -21.43
CA PHE A 359 -4.98 -11.33 -20.93
C PHE A 359 -4.36 -10.83 -19.64
N PHE A 360 -3.86 -11.74 -18.81
CA PHE A 360 -3.30 -11.43 -17.48
C PHE A 360 -1.77 -11.38 -17.46
N GLU A 361 -1.11 -11.89 -18.47
CA GLU A 361 0.35 -11.93 -18.60
C GLU A 361 0.82 -11.28 -19.90
N LEU A 362 2.02 -10.72 -19.89
CA LEU A 362 2.66 -10.25 -21.13
C LEU A 362 3.08 -11.44 -21.99
N LYS A 363 2.91 -11.30 -23.31
CA LYS A 363 3.39 -12.31 -24.27
C LYS A 363 4.90 -12.30 -24.29
N GLN A 364 5.50 -13.44 -24.02
CA GLN A 364 6.94 -13.66 -24.20
C GLN A 364 7.34 -13.64 -25.67
#